data_be53cd95a3ac82c10ad7eb734452933c
#
_entry.id   be53cd95a3ac82c10ad7eb734452933c
#
_cell.length_a   1.000
_cell.length_b   1.000
_cell.length_c   1.000
_cell.angle_alpha   90.00
_cell.angle_beta   90.00
_cell.angle_gamma   90.00
#
_symmetry.space_group_name_H-M   'P 1'
#
loop_
_entity.id
_entity.type
_entity.pdbx_description
1 polymer ?
#
loop_
_entity_poly.entity_id
_entity_poly.type
_entity_poly.pdbx_seq_one_letter_code
_entity_poly.pdbx_strand_id
1 'polypeptide(L)'
;MSSSTQTLQDEPWIDEFFNLVAVETLPLFEYLDFGFLSEYNVFAPARRGRTREHHPPELFKGFLHCYYKGIYGPRPVTRELHNTVVWLSCGFDRPPSRDAVDRFLTDLELVVDDVFNRLVEQAAARGLLDSTYRIDSTDLEALTWNGDASWNYDPTAEEYYYGFGLTIVSAGPKIPIAAEFTQSKQASKETAMRVTCDALAVKHPIWMLGDSA
;
A
#
# COMPACT_ATOMS: atom_id res chain seq x y z
N MET A 1 -32.57 18.45 -22.41
CA MET A 1 -31.56 17.67 -23.13
C MET A 1 -30.52 17.28 -22.12
N SER A 2 -30.65 16.08 -21.57
CA SER A 2 -29.71 15.56 -20.57
C SER A 2 -28.57 14.91 -21.35
N SER A 3 -27.41 15.55 -21.38
CA SER A 3 -26.16 15.00 -21.91
C SER A 3 -25.67 13.96 -20.90
N SER A 4 -25.94 12.69 -21.13
CA SER A 4 -25.28 11.59 -20.44
C SER A 4 -23.80 11.67 -20.81
N THR A 5 -22.99 12.09 -19.88
CA THR A 5 -21.54 11.93 -19.95
C THR A 5 -21.27 10.41 -19.81
N GLN A 6 -21.23 9.72 -20.93
CA GLN A 6 -20.73 8.35 -21.00
C GLN A 6 -19.27 8.43 -20.56
N THR A 7 -18.94 7.80 -19.44
CA THR A 7 -17.56 7.72 -18.97
C THR A 7 -16.79 6.88 -19.95
N LEU A 8 -15.59 7.29 -20.33
CA LEU A 8 -14.68 6.56 -21.23
C LEU A 8 -14.48 5.08 -20.83
N GLN A 9 -14.77 4.73 -19.58
CA GLN A 9 -14.64 3.39 -19.00
C GLN A 9 -15.69 2.39 -19.50
N ASP A 10 -16.81 2.84 -20.08
CA ASP A 10 -17.88 1.96 -20.58
C ASP A 10 -17.65 1.48 -22.02
N GLU A 11 -16.50 1.82 -22.62
CA GLU A 11 -16.17 1.46 -23.99
C GLU A 11 -15.44 0.11 -24.05
N PRO A 12 -15.96 -0.90 -24.77
CA PRO A 12 -15.39 -2.26 -24.80
C PRO A 12 -13.93 -2.36 -25.26
N TRP A 13 -13.44 -1.38 -26.04
CA TRP A 13 -12.05 -1.35 -26.51
C TRP A 13 -11.05 -0.98 -25.42
N ILE A 14 -11.51 -0.41 -24.30
CA ILE A 14 -10.65 -0.02 -23.18
C ILE A 14 -10.06 -1.25 -22.50
N ASP A 15 -10.85 -2.28 -22.27
CA ASP A 15 -10.37 -3.53 -21.68
C ASP A 15 -9.35 -4.22 -22.59
N GLU A 16 -9.60 -4.19 -23.91
CA GLU A 16 -8.66 -4.73 -24.90
C GLU A 16 -7.35 -3.91 -24.96
N PHE A 17 -7.45 -2.59 -24.85
CA PHE A 17 -6.30 -1.68 -24.78
C PHE A 17 -5.46 -1.92 -23.53
N PHE A 18 -6.07 -2.08 -22.36
CA PHE A 18 -5.36 -2.35 -21.11
C PHE A 18 -4.67 -3.73 -21.13
N ASN A 19 -5.28 -4.72 -21.70
CA ASN A 19 -4.66 -6.03 -21.92
C ASN A 19 -3.45 -5.96 -22.85
N LEU A 20 -3.46 -5.06 -23.84
CA LEU A 20 -2.35 -4.83 -24.76
C LEU A 20 -1.19 -4.03 -24.14
N VAL A 21 -1.48 -3.11 -23.24
CA VAL A 21 -0.48 -2.17 -22.67
C VAL A 21 0.13 -2.69 -21.37
N ALA A 22 -0.36 -3.83 -20.85
CA ALA A 22 0.16 -4.54 -19.69
C ALA A 22 0.50 -3.61 -18.49
N VAL A 23 -0.53 -2.98 -17.93
CA VAL A 23 -0.37 -2.36 -16.60
C VAL A 23 -0.28 -3.50 -15.58
N GLU A 24 0.92 -3.80 -15.12
CA GLU A 24 1.26 -4.96 -14.28
C GLU A 24 0.42 -5.05 -12.99
N THR A 25 -0.14 -3.93 -12.56
CA THR A 25 -1.00 -3.86 -11.35
C THR A 25 -2.48 -4.09 -11.61
N LEU A 26 -2.95 -4.17 -12.86
CA LEU A 26 -4.36 -4.43 -13.16
C LEU A 26 -4.91 -5.70 -12.51
N PRO A 27 -4.21 -6.85 -12.53
CA PRO A 27 -4.71 -8.05 -11.87
C PRO A 27 -4.94 -7.83 -10.37
N LEU A 28 -4.11 -7.03 -9.70
CA LEU A 28 -4.29 -6.70 -8.29
C LEU A 28 -5.58 -5.90 -8.06
N PHE A 29 -5.94 -5.00 -8.99
CA PHE A 29 -7.16 -4.20 -8.90
C PHE A 29 -8.43 -5.02 -9.10
N GLU A 30 -8.37 -6.13 -9.84
CA GLU A 30 -9.47 -7.08 -9.99
C GLU A 30 -9.63 -7.99 -8.77
N TYR A 31 -8.51 -8.36 -8.13
CA TYR A 31 -8.51 -9.26 -6.98
C TYR A 31 -8.83 -8.59 -5.65
N LEU A 32 -8.62 -7.29 -5.49
CA LEU A 32 -8.84 -6.58 -4.24
C LEU A 32 -9.92 -5.50 -4.41
N ASP A 33 -10.84 -5.46 -3.46
CA ASP A 33 -11.82 -4.38 -3.36
C ASP A 33 -11.26 -3.24 -2.52
N PHE A 34 -11.19 -2.05 -3.09
CA PHE A 34 -10.74 -0.83 -2.43
C PHE A 34 -11.90 0.10 -2.05
N GLY A 35 -13.15 -0.28 -2.33
CA GLY A 35 -14.35 0.52 -2.05
C GLY A 35 -14.47 0.94 -0.59
N PHE A 36 -14.00 0.10 0.34
CA PHE A 36 -13.99 0.35 1.77
C PHE A 36 -13.24 1.63 2.18
N LEU A 37 -12.29 2.11 1.37
CA LEU A 37 -11.58 3.36 1.64
C LEU A 37 -12.52 4.57 1.73
N SER A 38 -13.64 4.53 1.02
CA SER A 38 -14.64 5.60 1.07
C SER A 38 -15.41 5.66 2.39
N GLU A 39 -15.31 4.64 3.24
CA GLU A 39 -15.96 4.56 4.55
C GLU A 39 -15.22 5.35 5.63
N TYR A 40 -13.92 5.62 5.43
CA TYR A 40 -13.12 6.33 6.42
C TYR A 40 -13.48 7.82 6.48
N ASN A 41 -13.68 8.32 7.69
CA ASN A 41 -14.01 9.72 7.93
C ASN A 41 -12.95 10.70 7.41
N VAL A 42 -11.67 10.31 7.39
CA VAL A 42 -10.57 11.14 6.87
C VAL A 42 -10.73 11.44 5.38
N PHE A 43 -11.40 10.56 4.64
CA PHE A 43 -11.71 10.72 3.23
C PHE A 43 -13.08 11.34 2.97
N ALA A 44 -13.90 11.55 4.00
CA ALA A 44 -15.22 12.12 3.84
C ALA A 44 -15.16 13.54 3.23
N PRO A 45 -16.16 13.94 2.44
CA PRO A 45 -16.24 15.31 1.95
C PRO A 45 -16.24 16.31 3.10
N ALA A 46 -15.44 17.35 2.98
CA ALA A 46 -15.43 18.42 3.97
C ALA A 46 -16.82 19.08 4.03
N ARG A 47 -17.32 19.36 5.24
CA ARG A 47 -18.63 20.06 5.43
C ARG A 47 -18.67 21.45 4.78
N ARG A 48 -17.50 22.08 4.58
CA ARG A 48 -17.32 23.36 3.91
C ARG A 48 -16.08 23.29 3.02
N GLY A 49 -16.17 23.81 1.82
CA GLY A 49 -15.06 23.83 0.87
C GLY A 49 -15.36 23.08 -0.43
N ARG A 50 -14.35 22.96 -1.27
CA ARG A 50 -14.44 22.25 -2.55
C ARG A 50 -14.54 20.73 -2.28
N THR A 51 -15.49 20.08 -2.95
CA THR A 51 -15.62 18.62 -2.94
C THR A 51 -14.34 17.98 -3.44
N ARG A 52 -13.98 16.82 -2.89
CA ARG A 52 -12.87 15.99 -3.44
C ARG A 52 -13.22 15.63 -4.88
N GLU A 53 -12.25 15.78 -5.74
CA GLU A 53 -12.40 15.57 -7.17
C GLU A 53 -12.17 14.11 -7.56
N HIS A 54 -11.36 13.41 -6.78
CA HIS A 54 -11.00 12.03 -6.99
C HIS A 54 -11.44 11.18 -5.80
N HIS A 55 -11.91 9.98 -6.09
CA HIS A 55 -12.32 9.03 -5.05
C HIS A 55 -11.11 8.36 -4.40
N PRO A 56 -11.14 8.07 -3.08
CA PRO A 56 -10.05 7.42 -2.36
C PRO A 56 -9.60 6.09 -2.98
N PRO A 57 -10.51 5.19 -3.46
CA PRO A 57 -10.10 3.96 -4.13
C PRO A 57 -9.25 4.17 -5.39
N GLU A 58 -9.57 5.18 -6.20
CA GLU A 58 -8.82 5.51 -7.42
C GLU A 58 -7.40 5.99 -7.07
N LEU A 59 -7.30 6.91 -6.10
CA LEU A 59 -6.02 7.42 -5.62
C LEU A 59 -5.17 6.31 -5.01
N PHE A 60 -5.78 5.38 -4.29
CA PHE A 60 -5.08 4.24 -3.70
C PHE A 60 -4.55 3.26 -4.77
N LYS A 61 -5.33 2.97 -5.82
CA LYS A 61 -4.85 2.20 -6.97
C LYS A 61 -3.65 2.85 -7.62
N GLY A 62 -3.71 4.17 -7.86
CA GLY A 62 -2.61 4.94 -8.40
C GLY A 62 -1.36 4.91 -7.51
N PHE A 63 -1.56 5.00 -6.20
CA PHE A 63 -0.51 4.87 -5.20
C PHE A 63 0.14 3.48 -5.26
N LEU A 64 -0.64 2.39 -5.23
CA LEU A 64 -0.13 1.02 -5.32
C LEU A 64 0.66 0.79 -6.61
N HIS A 65 0.15 1.29 -7.76
CA HIS A 65 0.87 1.21 -9.02
C HIS A 65 2.24 1.89 -8.96
N CYS A 66 2.29 3.11 -8.43
CA CYS A 66 3.55 3.86 -8.31
C CYS A 66 4.53 3.15 -7.37
N TYR A 67 4.07 2.68 -6.22
CA TYR A 67 4.92 1.97 -5.26
C TYR A 67 5.43 0.64 -5.79
N TYR A 68 4.61 -0.11 -6.51
CA TYR A 68 5.03 -1.33 -7.21
C TYR A 68 6.17 -1.06 -8.20
N LYS A 69 6.17 0.11 -8.84
CA LYS A 69 7.23 0.55 -9.76
C LYS A 69 8.43 1.23 -9.07
N GLY A 70 8.45 1.29 -7.75
CA GLY A 70 9.50 2.00 -7.01
C GLY A 70 9.44 3.53 -7.17
N ILE A 71 8.26 4.09 -7.44
CA ILE A 71 8.04 5.54 -7.60
C ILE A 71 7.47 6.08 -6.31
N TYR A 72 8.24 6.89 -5.60
CA TYR A 72 7.89 7.41 -4.27
C TYR A 72 7.81 8.94 -4.26
N GLY A 73 7.00 9.46 -3.32
CA GLY A 73 6.82 10.88 -3.06
C GLY A 73 5.83 11.58 -4.00
N PRO A 74 5.23 12.71 -3.56
CA PRO A 74 4.08 13.31 -4.25
C PRO A 74 4.36 13.75 -5.69
N ARG A 75 5.55 14.32 -5.96
CA ARG A 75 5.90 14.81 -7.31
C ARG A 75 6.09 13.70 -8.35
N PRO A 76 6.92 12.65 -8.08
CA PRO A 76 7.06 11.52 -9.01
C PRO A 76 5.76 10.77 -9.20
N VAL A 77 5.00 10.51 -8.14
CA VAL A 77 3.68 9.87 -8.18
C VAL A 77 2.73 10.67 -9.08
N THR A 78 2.59 11.98 -8.86
CA THR A 78 1.73 12.82 -9.71
C THR A 78 2.15 12.74 -11.18
N ARG A 79 3.45 12.78 -11.47
CA ARG A 79 3.95 12.69 -12.85
C ARG A 79 3.58 11.36 -13.51
N GLU A 80 3.70 10.24 -12.79
CA GLU A 80 3.32 8.91 -13.30
C GLU A 80 1.81 8.82 -13.52
N LEU A 81 1.00 9.36 -12.61
CA LEU A 81 -0.45 9.39 -12.72
C LEU A 81 -0.98 10.31 -13.83
N HIS A 82 -0.12 11.12 -14.46
CA HIS A 82 -0.45 11.86 -15.68
C HIS A 82 -0.22 11.05 -16.97
N ASN A 83 0.34 9.84 -16.86
CA ASN A 83 0.35 8.89 -17.97
C ASN A 83 -1.07 8.41 -18.24
N THR A 84 -1.58 8.61 -19.47
CA THR A 84 -2.97 8.32 -19.85
C THR A 84 -3.39 6.88 -19.51
N VAL A 85 -2.53 5.91 -19.78
CA VAL A 85 -2.81 4.51 -19.49
C VAL A 85 -2.97 4.28 -18.01
N VAL A 86 -2.09 4.85 -17.20
CA VAL A 86 -2.09 4.65 -15.74
C VAL A 86 -3.32 5.27 -15.09
N TRP A 87 -3.65 6.53 -15.40
CA TRP A 87 -4.79 7.18 -14.76
C TRP A 87 -6.13 6.56 -15.17
N LEU A 88 -6.29 6.14 -16.43
CA LEU A 88 -7.48 5.40 -16.88
C LEU A 88 -7.59 4.05 -16.16
N SER A 89 -6.48 3.28 -16.03
CA SER A 89 -6.45 2.00 -15.32
C SER A 89 -6.85 2.11 -13.85
N CYS A 90 -6.55 3.25 -13.22
CA CYS A 90 -6.93 3.51 -11.84
C CYS A 90 -8.40 3.94 -11.68
N GLY A 91 -9.08 4.27 -12.78
CA GLY A 91 -10.48 4.70 -12.79
C GLY A 91 -10.68 6.22 -12.68
N PHE A 92 -9.63 7.02 -12.89
CA PHE A 92 -9.77 8.47 -12.84
C PHE A 92 -10.51 9.02 -14.07
N ASP A 93 -11.38 10.00 -13.88
CA ASP A 93 -11.96 10.80 -14.99
C ASP A 93 -10.93 11.77 -15.59
N ARG A 94 -9.96 12.18 -14.78
CA ARG A 94 -8.83 13.04 -15.16
C ARG A 94 -7.66 12.83 -14.21
N PRO A 95 -6.41 13.11 -14.66
CA PRO A 95 -5.24 12.91 -13.82
C PRO A 95 -5.29 13.79 -12.56
N PRO A 96 -4.90 13.24 -11.37
CA PRO A 96 -4.94 13.98 -10.13
C PRO A 96 -3.87 15.07 -10.08
N SER A 97 -4.20 16.19 -9.43
CA SER A 97 -3.23 17.24 -9.15
C SER A 97 -2.26 16.80 -8.04
N ARG A 98 -1.09 17.45 -7.98
CA ARG A 98 -0.13 17.20 -6.90
C ARG A 98 -0.74 17.39 -5.50
N ASP A 99 -1.53 18.45 -5.33
CA ASP A 99 -2.17 18.74 -4.04
C ASP A 99 -3.21 17.67 -3.65
N ALA A 100 -3.86 17.04 -4.65
CA ALA A 100 -4.77 15.92 -4.41
C ALA A 100 -4.00 14.68 -3.96
N VAL A 101 -2.87 14.38 -4.59
CA VAL A 101 -1.98 13.25 -4.21
C VAL A 101 -1.39 13.49 -2.82
N ASP A 102 -0.84 14.66 -2.55
CA ASP A 102 -0.21 15.00 -1.27
C ASP A 102 -1.21 14.89 -0.10
N ARG A 103 -2.39 15.47 -0.29
CA ARG A 103 -3.48 15.37 0.70
C ARG A 103 -3.91 13.93 0.93
N PHE A 104 -4.04 13.14 -0.14
CA PHE A 104 -4.42 11.75 -0.01
C PHE A 104 -3.39 10.95 0.80
N LEU A 105 -2.11 11.15 0.55
CA LEU A 105 -1.04 10.47 1.30
C LEU A 105 -1.06 10.87 2.78
N THR A 106 -1.27 12.16 3.08
CA THR A 106 -1.40 12.64 4.47
C THR A 106 -2.62 12.01 5.17
N ASP A 107 -3.77 11.92 4.49
CA ASP A 107 -4.97 11.31 5.05
C ASP A 107 -4.81 9.78 5.20
N LEU A 108 -4.12 9.13 4.25
CA LEU A 108 -3.85 7.69 4.28
C LEU A 108 -2.96 7.30 5.46
N GLU A 109 -1.98 8.11 5.79
CA GLU A 109 -1.08 7.89 6.93
C GLU A 109 -1.86 7.67 8.24
N LEU A 110 -3.00 8.35 8.41
CA LEU A 110 -3.84 8.23 9.61
C LEU A 110 -4.60 6.90 9.73
N VAL A 111 -4.71 6.14 8.65
CA VAL A 111 -5.52 4.92 8.58
C VAL A 111 -4.79 3.74 7.93
N VAL A 112 -3.49 3.89 7.65
CA VAL A 112 -2.72 2.91 6.86
C VAL A 112 -2.72 1.52 7.49
N ASP A 113 -2.63 1.42 8.81
CA ASP A 113 -2.63 0.14 9.51
C ASP A 113 -3.98 -0.59 9.36
N ASP A 114 -5.09 0.13 9.46
CA ASP A 114 -6.42 -0.46 9.27
C ASP A 114 -6.65 -0.84 7.80
N VAL A 115 -6.18 -0.02 6.86
CA VAL A 115 -6.19 -0.33 5.41
C VAL A 115 -5.40 -1.62 5.14
N PHE A 116 -4.20 -1.73 5.71
CA PHE A 116 -3.37 -2.93 5.58
C PHE A 116 -4.10 -4.17 6.10
N ASN A 117 -4.66 -4.11 7.32
CA ASN A 117 -5.39 -5.21 7.92
C ASN A 117 -6.59 -5.64 7.07
N ARG A 118 -7.39 -4.71 6.55
CA ARG A 118 -8.51 -5.02 5.66
C ARG A 118 -8.07 -5.69 4.35
N LEU A 119 -6.94 -5.30 3.79
CA LEU A 119 -6.40 -5.96 2.60
C LEU A 119 -5.93 -7.40 2.91
N VAL A 120 -5.31 -7.61 4.07
CA VAL A 120 -4.91 -8.94 4.55
C VAL A 120 -6.14 -9.82 4.77
N GLU A 121 -7.20 -9.31 5.38
CA GLU A 121 -8.47 -10.02 5.55
C GLU A 121 -9.08 -10.43 4.20
N GLN A 122 -9.06 -9.54 3.21
CA GLN A 122 -9.52 -9.89 1.85
C GLN A 122 -8.67 -11.01 1.23
N ALA A 123 -7.34 -10.96 1.39
CA ALA A 123 -6.45 -12.01 0.91
C ALA A 123 -6.73 -13.35 1.61
N ALA A 124 -6.96 -13.32 2.92
CA ALA A 124 -7.33 -14.51 3.70
C ALA A 124 -8.67 -15.10 3.25
N ALA A 125 -9.69 -14.26 3.08
CA ALA A 125 -11.02 -14.68 2.63
C ALA A 125 -11.02 -15.31 1.23
N ARG A 126 -10.09 -14.90 0.37
CA ARG A 126 -9.89 -15.48 -0.97
C ARG A 126 -8.96 -16.69 -1.00
N GLY A 127 -8.46 -17.12 0.16
CA GLY A 127 -7.58 -18.28 0.26
C GLY A 127 -6.18 -18.06 -0.31
N LEU A 128 -5.73 -16.81 -0.42
CA LEU A 128 -4.42 -16.45 -0.97
C LEU A 128 -3.27 -16.67 0.02
N LEU A 129 -3.58 -16.83 1.32
CA LEU A 129 -2.57 -17.02 2.35
C LEU A 129 -2.06 -18.47 2.36
N ASP A 130 -0.75 -18.61 2.24
CA ASP A 130 -0.05 -19.89 2.40
C ASP A 130 -0.23 -20.44 3.84
N SER A 131 0.01 -21.72 4.00
CA SER A 131 0.03 -22.41 5.30
C SER A 131 1.38 -22.26 6.03
N THR A 132 2.39 -21.70 5.40
CA THR A 132 3.71 -21.46 5.96
C THR A 132 3.92 -19.96 6.13
N TYR A 133 4.13 -19.55 7.38
CA TYR A 133 4.46 -18.17 7.70
C TYR A 133 5.98 -18.01 7.88
N ARG A 134 6.48 -16.85 7.53
CA ARG A 134 7.88 -16.46 7.71
C ARG A 134 7.94 -15.14 8.45
N ILE A 135 8.76 -15.10 9.50
CA ILE A 135 9.09 -13.86 10.19
C ILE A 135 10.50 -13.44 9.80
N ASP A 136 10.64 -12.18 9.47
CA ASP A 136 11.93 -11.59 9.11
C ASP A 136 11.95 -10.12 9.53
N SER A 137 13.16 -9.58 9.71
CA SER A 137 13.38 -8.17 10.04
C SER A 137 14.37 -7.57 9.05
N THR A 138 14.06 -6.37 8.58
CA THR A 138 14.89 -5.63 7.65
C THR A 138 15.07 -4.19 8.08
N ASP A 139 16.10 -3.57 7.55
CA ASP A 139 16.41 -2.16 7.75
C ASP A 139 15.75 -1.32 6.67
N LEU A 140 15.24 -0.17 7.07
CA LEU A 140 14.68 0.84 6.18
C LEU A 140 15.40 2.15 6.39
N GLU A 141 16.21 2.54 5.42
CA GLU A 141 16.89 3.82 5.44
C GLU A 141 15.91 4.98 5.27
N ALA A 142 15.99 5.99 6.14
CA ALA A 142 15.17 7.17 6.04
C ALA A 142 15.70 8.09 4.93
N LEU A 143 14.86 8.41 3.94
CA LEU A 143 15.21 9.28 2.82
C LEU A 143 15.41 10.75 3.22
N THR A 144 14.87 11.14 4.36
CA THR A 144 14.94 12.50 4.91
C THR A 144 15.03 12.42 6.43
N TRP A 145 15.45 13.51 7.07
CA TRP A 145 15.40 13.61 8.52
C TRP A 145 13.97 13.40 9.03
N ASN A 146 13.83 12.43 9.95
CA ASN A 146 12.58 12.11 10.61
C ASN A 146 12.86 11.91 12.11
N GLY A 147 12.13 12.61 12.98
CA GLY A 147 12.34 12.56 14.43
C GLY A 147 12.13 11.20 15.07
N ASP A 148 11.40 10.30 14.38
CA ASP A 148 11.12 8.94 14.86
C ASP A 148 12.16 7.90 14.37
N ALA A 149 13.03 8.28 13.42
CA ALA A 149 14.13 7.43 12.97
C ALA A 149 15.33 7.54 13.91
N SER A 150 16.17 6.53 13.95
CA SER A 150 17.40 6.51 14.74
C SER A 150 18.63 6.07 13.94
N TRP A 151 19.81 6.34 14.48
CA TRP A 151 21.05 5.80 13.95
C TRP A 151 21.20 4.34 14.38
N ASN A 152 21.43 3.47 13.41
CA ASN A 152 21.60 2.04 13.61
C ASN A 152 22.87 1.58 12.91
N TYR A 153 23.40 0.43 13.31
CA TYR A 153 24.57 -0.20 12.70
C TYR A 153 24.13 -1.47 11.96
N ASP A 154 24.45 -1.55 10.66
CA ASP A 154 24.31 -2.79 9.89
C ASP A 154 25.60 -3.61 9.97
N PRO A 155 25.62 -4.75 10.68
CA PRO A 155 26.81 -5.57 10.80
C PRO A 155 27.18 -6.29 9.50
N THR A 156 26.25 -6.41 8.54
CA THR A 156 26.49 -7.06 7.26
C THR A 156 27.19 -6.12 6.29
N ALA A 157 26.74 -4.86 6.24
CA ALA A 157 27.37 -3.82 5.43
C ALA A 157 28.55 -3.13 6.14
N GLU A 158 28.73 -3.38 7.45
CA GLU A 158 29.73 -2.73 8.31
C GLU A 158 29.60 -1.20 8.33
N GLU A 159 28.38 -0.66 8.22
CA GLU A 159 28.11 0.78 8.16
C GLU A 159 26.99 1.21 9.08
N TYR A 160 26.96 2.54 9.40
CA TYR A 160 25.86 3.16 10.10
C TYR A 160 24.86 3.71 9.11
N TYR A 161 23.58 3.47 9.36
CA TYR A 161 22.47 4.06 8.62
C TYR A 161 21.54 4.81 9.58
N TYR A 162 20.81 5.77 9.05
CA TYR A 162 19.76 6.50 9.75
C TYR A 162 18.41 6.02 9.25
N GLY A 163 17.58 5.43 10.10
CA GLY A 163 16.34 4.84 9.65
C GLY A 163 15.57 4.08 10.71
N PHE A 164 14.83 3.09 10.25
CA PHE A 164 13.92 2.26 11.02
C PHE A 164 14.27 0.79 10.86
N GLY A 165 13.86 -0.02 11.85
CA GLY A 165 13.70 -1.45 11.67
C GLY A 165 12.27 -1.76 11.23
N LEU A 166 12.10 -2.78 10.42
CA LEU A 166 10.80 -3.31 10.02
C LEU A 166 10.79 -4.82 10.28
N THR A 167 9.89 -5.27 11.15
CA THR A 167 9.64 -6.70 11.37
C THR A 167 8.36 -7.07 10.64
N ILE A 168 8.42 -8.10 9.81
CA ILE A 168 7.30 -8.56 8.98
C ILE A 168 7.06 -10.05 9.23
N VAL A 169 5.79 -10.44 9.33
CA VAL A 169 5.37 -11.82 9.12
C VAL A 169 4.67 -11.91 7.77
N SER A 170 5.13 -12.83 6.93
CA SER A 170 4.56 -13.08 5.61
C SER A 170 3.96 -14.48 5.49
N ALA A 171 2.82 -14.59 4.79
CA ALA A 171 2.27 -15.86 4.35
C ALA A 171 2.93 -16.28 3.03
N GLY A 172 3.73 -17.34 3.09
CA GLY A 172 4.61 -17.70 1.97
C GLY A 172 5.68 -16.63 1.72
N PRO A 173 6.21 -16.56 0.50
CA PRO A 173 7.34 -15.67 0.19
C PRO A 173 6.96 -14.22 -0.14
N LYS A 174 5.66 -13.88 -0.24
CA LYS A 174 5.26 -12.63 -0.91
C LYS A 174 4.14 -11.84 -0.26
N ILE A 175 3.34 -12.42 0.64
CA ILE A 175 2.16 -11.73 1.18
C ILE A 175 2.44 -11.34 2.63
N PRO A 176 2.72 -10.06 2.93
CA PRO A 176 2.84 -9.60 4.30
C PRO A 176 1.45 -9.67 4.96
N ILE A 177 1.39 -10.19 6.18
CA ILE A 177 0.15 -10.34 6.95
C ILE A 177 0.18 -9.61 8.28
N ALA A 178 1.36 -9.29 8.79
CA ALA A 178 1.56 -8.42 9.92
C ALA A 178 2.91 -7.73 9.78
N ALA A 179 3.01 -6.49 10.23
CA ALA A 179 4.25 -5.72 10.18
C ALA A 179 4.30 -4.71 11.31
N GLU A 180 5.49 -4.44 11.83
CA GLU A 180 5.72 -3.42 12.85
C GLU A 180 6.99 -2.65 12.53
N PHE A 181 6.90 -1.32 12.52
CA PHE A 181 8.05 -0.43 12.43
C PHE A 181 8.62 -0.17 13.82
N THR A 182 9.93 -0.21 13.93
CA THR A 182 10.67 0.12 15.15
C THR A 182 11.74 1.17 14.86
N GLN A 183 12.12 1.93 15.88
CA GLN A 183 13.20 2.93 15.76
C GLN A 183 14.59 2.29 15.53
N SER A 184 14.74 1.00 15.75
CA SER A 184 16.00 0.29 15.53
C SER A 184 15.75 -1.12 15.00
N LYS A 185 16.73 -1.67 14.28
CA LYS A 185 16.76 -3.05 13.80
C LYS A 185 16.68 -4.11 14.91
N GLN A 186 17.03 -3.74 16.14
CA GLN A 186 16.84 -4.65 17.26
C GLN A 186 15.34 -4.86 17.46
N ALA A 187 14.76 -5.70 16.59
CA ALA A 187 13.49 -6.33 16.85
C ALA A 187 13.62 -6.97 18.22
N SER A 188 13.10 -6.31 19.23
CA SER A 188 13.04 -6.92 20.55
C SER A 188 12.25 -8.21 20.40
N LYS A 189 12.53 -9.21 21.20
CA LYS A 189 11.68 -10.42 21.27
C LYS A 189 10.19 -10.05 21.43
N GLU A 190 9.92 -8.93 22.04
CA GLU A 190 8.58 -8.37 22.21
C GLU A 190 7.94 -7.94 20.88
N THR A 191 8.68 -7.26 19.99
CA THR A 191 8.20 -6.89 18.66
C THR A 191 7.90 -8.14 17.85
N ALA A 192 8.82 -9.09 17.80
CA ALA A 192 8.62 -10.35 17.09
C ALA A 192 7.39 -11.11 17.62
N MET A 193 7.17 -11.12 18.93
CA MET A 193 5.99 -11.74 19.54
C MET A 193 4.70 -11.01 19.16
N ARG A 194 4.67 -9.66 19.21
CA ARG A 194 3.48 -8.89 18.83
C ARG A 194 3.10 -9.16 17.38
N VAL A 195 4.04 -8.97 16.44
CA VAL A 195 3.80 -9.20 15.02
C VAL A 195 3.37 -10.64 14.75
N THR A 196 3.94 -11.61 15.49
CA THR A 196 3.51 -13.01 15.41
C THR A 196 2.06 -13.19 15.90
N CYS A 197 1.69 -12.59 17.04
CA CYS A 197 0.32 -12.67 17.54
C CYS A 197 -0.68 -12.05 16.57
N ASP A 198 -0.35 -10.92 15.97
CA ASP A 198 -1.19 -10.26 14.96
C ASP A 198 -1.37 -11.15 13.73
N ALA A 199 -0.30 -11.76 13.24
CA ALA A 199 -0.37 -12.71 12.14
C ALA A 199 -1.23 -13.94 12.45
N LEU A 200 -1.11 -14.49 13.65
CA LEU A 200 -1.92 -15.65 14.12
C LEU A 200 -3.40 -15.29 14.29
N ALA A 201 -3.73 -14.04 14.57
CA ALA A 201 -5.11 -13.58 14.65
C ALA A 201 -5.81 -13.59 13.26
N VAL A 202 -5.06 -13.43 12.18
CA VAL A 202 -5.60 -13.51 10.81
C VAL A 202 -5.91 -14.96 10.42
N LYS A 203 -4.93 -15.86 10.57
CA LYS A 203 -5.06 -17.29 10.25
C LYS A 203 -3.93 -18.08 10.91
N HIS A 204 -4.22 -19.26 11.42
CA HIS A 204 -3.19 -20.15 11.97
C HIS A 204 -2.43 -20.87 10.84
N PRO A 205 -1.09 -20.75 10.77
CA PRO A 205 -0.27 -21.50 9.83
C PRO A 205 -0.06 -22.93 10.31
N ILE A 206 0.39 -23.81 9.40
CA ILE A 206 0.92 -25.12 9.74
C ILE A 206 2.36 -25.03 10.22
N TRP A 207 3.13 -24.14 9.60
CA TRP A 207 4.55 -23.91 9.90
C TRP A 207 4.83 -22.43 10.08
N MET A 208 5.68 -22.13 11.05
CA MET A 208 6.24 -20.80 11.25
C MET A 208 7.76 -20.90 11.20
N LEU A 209 8.37 -20.17 10.31
CA LEU A 209 9.81 -20.14 10.07
C LEU A 209 10.33 -18.78 10.50
N GLY A 210 11.40 -18.76 11.25
CA GLY A 210 12.14 -17.55 11.61
C GLY A 210 13.63 -17.79 11.40
N ASP A 211 14.37 -16.72 11.16
CA ASP A 211 15.82 -16.78 11.18
C ASP A 211 16.29 -16.89 12.65
N SER A 212 17.31 -17.70 12.86
CA SER A 212 17.97 -17.81 14.16
C SER A 212 19.10 -16.76 14.21
N ALA A 213 18.73 -15.49 14.44
CA ALA A 213 19.74 -14.48 14.74
C ALA A 213 20.16 -14.54 16.22
#